data_f75c987571c22216b0fbc1cbb22888cd
#
_entry.id   f75c987571c22216b0fbc1cbb22888cd
#
_cell.length_a   1.000
_cell.length_b   1.000
_cell.length_c   1.000
_cell.angle_alpha   90.00
_cell.angle_beta   90.00
_cell.angle_gamma   90.00
#
_symmetry.space_group_name_H-M   'P 1'
#
loop_
_entity.id
_entity.type
_entity.pdbx_description
1 polymer ?
#
loop_
_entity_poly.entity_id
_entity_poly.type
_entity_poly.pdbx_seq_one_letter_code
_entity_poly.pdbx_strand_id
1 'polypeptide(L)'
;MNALTFSGIIALYSFIASAFLPSSINSVFASFMFKISLIISLFFIFSYIVWKIISRRMAFTLEKNFEKFSLSDFALILIPMTPIAQYILSNQESLTALNSLIIFLLFAISIAVLGIIIPVLLSRIASKQLIITASLGFLSTLMLMAYVSASRGWDRKGDIGIQLLVMLILLIVLSLRKLIPSKITVLAVVAFFAANTVSGVLSKKPSEETGEANTKFQVSSLLQNKEIKRKNDVLLIIFESYADYETLKHYGYDNAEQLKFLNDSGFNVYKGIYSLGAPTEQSLSKLFNIDREVYRHKRYLAGGGAVQGLLRKQGYKIHSVYHSSWYLRGLPISQIESDYCFPMPQGVMDSKVLVKAVLMGEFTDTVSFEDVKYESFLEEKNKAIGKNSADPVMLYSHSCYPGHGPSGQGLTEEDQSKERSGYLGRIINANEEMRLNVEEIIKKNPDAIVIFAGDHGPFMTKTGYGLSRGRGNYTAADLDRYDIQDRFGMFLAIRWPEKAAEQYDIKILQDVFPAVLSYLYDDKSVFDALRLKRITKDNHRTLGVYVEDGIIHGGKDDGQKLFILE
;
A
#
# COMPACT_ATOMS: atom_id res chain seq x y z
N MET A 1 10.13 48.05 -0.53
CA MET A 1 10.82 47.18 0.47
C MET A 1 10.02 45.94 0.79
N ASN A 2 8.71 46.05 1.04
CA ASN A 2 7.84 44.93 1.40
C ASN A 2 7.75 43.80 0.34
N ALA A 3 7.73 44.13 -0.95
CA ALA A 3 7.63 43.14 -2.02
C ALA A 3 8.91 42.30 -2.20
N LEU A 4 10.10 42.91 -2.03
CA LEU A 4 11.38 42.20 -2.14
C LEU A 4 11.61 41.25 -0.97
N THR A 5 11.19 41.67 0.23
CA THR A 5 11.28 40.83 1.44
C THR A 5 10.30 39.67 1.35
N PHE A 6 9.09 39.91 0.84
CA PHE A 6 8.09 38.86 0.60
C PHE A 6 8.59 37.85 -0.44
N SER A 7 9.14 38.33 -1.58
CA SER A 7 9.74 37.45 -2.60
C SER A 7 10.95 36.68 -2.07
N GLY A 8 11.80 37.34 -1.29
CA GLY A 8 12.96 36.69 -0.66
C GLY A 8 12.55 35.59 0.33
N ILE A 9 11.49 35.81 1.10
CA ILE A 9 10.94 34.81 2.03
C ILE A 9 10.33 33.64 1.24
N ILE A 10 9.52 33.92 0.22
CA ILE A 10 8.95 32.85 -0.63
C ILE A 10 10.06 32.07 -1.33
N ALA A 11 11.08 32.73 -1.87
CA ALA A 11 12.21 32.09 -2.50
C ALA A 11 13.01 31.21 -1.52
N LEU A 12 13.26 31.72 -0.30
CA LEU A 12 13.94 30.98 0.76
C LEU A 12 13.14 29.72 1.17
N TYR A 13 11.84 29.89 1.41
CA TYR A 13 10.98 28.75 1.77
C TYR A 13 10.82 27.76 0.63
N SER A 14 10.76 28.22 -0.61
CA SER A 14 10.71 27.34 -1.78
C SER A 14 12.02 26.58 -1.99
N PHE A 15 13.17 27.24 -1.71
CA PHE A 15 14.48 26.59 -1.72
C PHE A 15 14.57 25.53 -0.62
N ILE A 16 14.18 25.87 0.61
CA ILE A 16 14.14 24.93 1.74
C ILE A 16 13.20 23.75 1.39
N ALA A 17 11.98 24.01 0.91
CA ALA A 17 11.05 22.97 0.51
C ALA A 17 11.61 22.08 -0.60
N SER A 18 12.27 22.64 -1.63
CA SER A 18 12.88 21.86 -2.71
C SER A 18 14.09 21.04 -2.24
N ALA A 19 14.82 21.51 -1.23
CA ALA A 19 15.95 20.77 -0.65
C ALA A 19 15.52 19.62 0.26
N PHE A 20 14.31 19.70 0.84
CA PHE A 20 13.75 18.69 1.73
C PHE A 20 12.72 17.76 1.05
N LEU A 21 12.28 18.08 -0.17
CA LEU A 21 11.43 17.19 -0.95
C LEU A 21 12.29 16.09 -1.58
N PRO A 22 12.00 14.82 -1.32
CA PRO A 22 12.78 13.73 -1.90
C PRO A 22 12.58 13.62 -3.40
N SER A 23 13.61 13.11 -4.08
CA SER A 23 13.63 12.81 -5.50
C SER A 23 12.55 11.80 -5.96
N SER A 24 11.89 11.14 -5.02
CA SER A 24 10.78 10.21 -5.27
C SER A 24 9.40 10.87 -5.40
N ILE A 25 9.25 12.11 -4.90
CA ILE A 25 8.06 12.91 -5.23
C ILE A 25 8.31 13.49 -6.61
N ASN A 26 7.85 12.78 -7.61
CA ASN A 26 7.80 13.10 -9.03
C ASN A 26 8.63 14.33 -9.42
N SER A 27 9.76 14.12 -10.06
CA SER A 27 10.68 15.20 -10.52
C SER A 27 9.95 16.33 -11.27
N VAL A 28 8.79 16.04 -11.83
CA VAL A 28 7.86 16.96 -12.48
C VAL A 28 7.24 17.95 -11.48
N PHE A 29 6.84 17.50 -10.28
CA PHE A 29 6.20 18.38 -9.29
C PHE A 29 7.23 19.29 -8.60
N ALA A 30 8.37 18.76 -8.19
CA ALA A 30 9.46 19.57 -7.63
C ALA A 30 9.93 20.61 -8.66
N SER A 31 10.04 20.25 -9.94
CA SER A 31 10.33 21.15 -11.05
C SER A 31 9.22 22.18 -11.28
N PHE A 32 7.96 21.80 -11.16
CA PHE A 32 6.81 22.69 -11.32
C PHE A 32 6.72 23.70 -10.17
N MET A 33 6.84 23.26 -8.92
CA MET A 33 6.85 24.15 -7.76
C MET A 33 8.05 25.08 -7.75
N PHE A 34 9.23 24.61 -8.17
CA PHE A 34 10.41 25.45 -8.35
C PHE A 34 10.17 26.52 -9.43
N LYS A 35 9.59 26.16 -10.58
CA LYS A 35 9.26 27.10 -11.66
C LYS A 35 8.23 28.14 -11.22
N ILE A 36 7.13 27.72 -10.55
CA ILE A 36 6.13 28.66 -10.02
C ILE A 36 6.77 29.61 -9.00
N SER A 37 7.55 29.08 -8.09
CA SER A 37 8.26 29.84 -7.08
C SER A 37 9.23 30.85 -7.71
N LEU A 38 9.94 30.44 -8.75
CA LEU A 38 10.83 31.33 -9.53
C LEU A 38 10.03 32.42 -10.24
N ILE A 39 8.92 32.09 -10.91
CA ILE A 39 8.04 33.06 -11.59
C ILE A 39 7.47 34.06 -10.59
N ILE A 40 6.95 33.60 -9.45
CA ILE A 40 6.44 34.48 -8.39
C ILE A 40 7.54 35.37 -7.85
N SER A 41 8.73 34.82 -7.61
CA SER A 41 9.89 35.60 -7.14
C SER A 41 10.32 36.65 -8.16
N LEU A 42 10.38 36.29 -9.43
CA LEU A 42 10.72 37.25 -10.51
C LEU A 42 9.65 38.35 -10.67
N PHE A 43 8.36 38.00 -10.57
CA PHE A 43 7.26 38.95 -10.60
C PHE A 43 7.35 39.96 -9.45
N PHE A 44 7.65 39.51 -8.24
CA PHE A 44 7.82 40.40 -7.09
C PHE A 44 9.10 41.25 -7.17
N ILE A 45 10.19 40.68 -7.68
CA ILE A 45 11.43 41.46 -7.95
C ILE A 45 11.16 42.56 -8.98
N PHE A 46 10.49 42.22 -10.08
CA PHE A 46 10.10 43.16 -11.10
C PHE A 46 9.18 44.25 -10.54
N SER A 47 8.13 43.87 -9.82
CA SER A 47 7.21 44.79 -9.16
C SER A 47 7.91 45.70 -8.17
N TYR A 48 8.91 45.22 -7.44
CA TYR A 48 9.73 46.02 -6.55
C TYR A 48 10.62 47.01 -7.31
N ILE A 49 11.26 46.60 -8.39
CA ILE A 49 12.08 47.48 -9.24
C ILE A 49 11.22 48.62 -9.78
N VAL A 50 10.04 48.27 -10.34
CA VAL A 50 9.08 49.27 -10.84
C VAL A 50 8.64 50.22 -9.71
N TRP A 51 8.27 49.66 -8.53
CA TRP A 51 7.89 50.48 -7.38
C TRP A 51 9.06 51.37 -6.90
N LYS A 52 10.28 50.87 -6.85
CA LYS A 52 11.47 51.63 -6.46
C LYS A 52 11.78 52.78 -7.44
N ILE A 53 11.52 52.55 -8.72
CA ILE A 53 11.66 53.62 -9.75
C ILE A 53 10.56 54.67 -9.54
N ILE A 54 9.33 54.27 -9.25
CA ILE A 54 8.20 55.16 -9.01
C ILE A 54 8.37 55.91 -7.67
N SER A 55 8.77 55.17 -6.59
CA SER A 55 8.89 55.73 -5.23
C SER A 55 10.09 56.63 -5.00
N ARG A 56 11.10 56.62 -5.88
CA ARG A 56 12.16 57.63 -5.87
C ARG A 56 11.63 59.05 -6.09
N ARG A 57 10.37 59.17 -6.57
CA ARG A 57 9.69 60.46 -6.76
C ARG A 57 8.77 60.85 -5.60
N MET A 58 8.57 60.00 -4.59
CA MET A 58 7.77 60.30 -3.40
C MET A 58 8.55 59.89 -2.14
N ALA A 59 8.93 60.87 -1.33
CA ALA A 59 9.55 60.64 -0.02
C ALA A 59 8.50 60.03 0.95
N PHE A 60 8.65 58.76 1.26
CA PHE A 60 7.83 58.08 2.26
C PHE A 60 8.69 57.77 3.49
N THR A 61 8.41 58.43 4.59
CA THR A 61 9.01 58.16 5.90
C THR A 61 8.32 56.94 6.53
N LEU A 62 9.08 55.86 6.69
CA LEU A 62 8.64 54.66 7.41
C LEU A 62 8.94 54.86 8.91
N GLU A 63 7.90 55.05 9.72
CA GLU A 63 8.01 54.91 11.16
C GLU A 63 8.28 53.44 11.54
N LYS A 64 9.41 53.19 12.19
CA LYS A 64 9.80 51.90 12.74
C LYS A 64 9.06 51.65 14.08
N ASN A 65 7.82 51.19 14.04
CA ASN A 65 7.16 50.68 15.24
C ASN A 65 7.51 49.21 15.47
N PHE A 66 8.29 48.92 16.52
CA PHE A 66 8.54 47.59 17.01
C PHE A 66 7.26 47.03 17.62
N GLU A 67 6.46 46.29 16.85
CA GLU A 67 5.31 45.55 17.38
C GLU A 67 5.78 44.41 18.27
N LYS A 68 5.27 44.35 19.52
CA LYS A 68 5.52 43.25 20.46
C LYS A 68 4.77 41.97 20.00
N PHE A 69 5.33 40.80 20.30
CA PHE A 69 4.64 39.54 20.11
C PHE A 69 3.40 39.46 21.00
N SER A 70 2.30 38.96 20.45
CA SER A 70 1.06 38.71 21.16
C SER A 70 0.81 37.20 21.31
N LEU A 71 0.00 36.81 22.26
CA LEU A 71 -0.44 35.43 22.43
C LEU A 71 -1.06 34.87 21.15
N SER A 72 -1.77 35.71 20.37
CA SER A 72 -2.37 35.30 19.10
C SER A 72 -1.34 34.94 18.03
N ASP A 73 -0.12 35.50 18.07
CA ASP A 73 0.93 35.16 17.14
C ASP A 73 1.44 33.73 17.37
N PHE A 74 1.54 33.32 18.64
CA PHE A 74 1.92 31.95 19.01
C PHE A 74 0.80 30.94 18.72
N ALA A 75 -0.46 31.31 18.94
CA ALA A 75 -1.60 30.44 18.67
C ALA A 75 -1.68 30.03 17.18
N LEU A 76 -1.20 30.87 16.26
CA LEU A 76 -1.18 30.57 14.83
C LEU A 76 -0.34 29.36 14.46
N ILE A 77 0.59 28.90 15.31
CA ILE A 77 1.37 27.68 15.12
C ILE A 77 0.43 26.46 15.03
N LEU A 78 -0.72 26.48 15.69
CA LEU A 78 -1.67 25.37 15.66
C LEU A 78 -2.27 25.11 14.28
N ILE A 79 -2.32 26.10 13.39
CA ILE A 79 -2.87 25.92 12.03
C ILE A 79 -2.01 24.92 11.24
N PRO A 80 -0.70 25.13 11.01
CA PRO A 80 0.14 24.15 10.32
C PRO A 80 0.40 22.87 11.15
N MET A 81 0.14 22.87 12.47
CA MET A 81 0.20 21.66 13.30
C MET A 81 -1.01 20.75 13.12
N THR A 82 -2.13 21.23 12.56
CA THR A 82 -3.35 20.42 12.40
C THR A 82 -3.10 19.12 11.62
N PRO A 83 -2.45 19.10 10.43
CA PRO A 83 -2.15 17.86 9.72
C PRO A 83 -1.25 16.90 10.51
N ILE A 84 -0.32 17.43 11.31
CA ILE A 84 0.56 16.62 12.15
C ILE A 84 -0.21 15.95 13.28
N ALA A 85 -1.12 16.67 13.92
CA ALA A 85 -1.99 16.10 14.94
C ALA A 85 -2.90 15.01 14.36
N GLN A 86 -3.49 15.25 13.18
CA GLN A 86 -4.28 14.26 12.47
C GLN A 86 -3.45 13.01 12.12
N TYR A 87 -2.22 13.20 11.63
CA TYR A 87 -1.29 12.10 11.34
C TYR A 87 -1.03 11.24 12.59
N ILE A 88 -0.67 11.89 13.72
CA ILE A 88 -0.43 11.19 14.98
C ILE A 88 -1.67 10.39 15.40
N LEU A 89 -2.84 10.99 15.33
CA LEU A 89 -4.10 10.34 15.72
C LEU A 89 -4.51 9.20 14.77
N SER A 90 -4.28 9.38 13.47
CA SER A 90 -4.58 8.34 12.49
C SER A 90 -3.67 7.11 12.66
N ASN A 91 -2.50 7.29 13.24
CA ASN A 91 -1.48 6.25 13.41
C ASN A 91 -1.22 5.90 14.89
N GLN A 92 -2.13 6.27 15.81
CA GLN A 92 -1.95 6.04 17.25
C GLN A 92 -1.75 4.57 17.64
N GLU A 93 -2.25 3.61 16.84
CA GLU A 93 -2.03 2.17 17.08
C GLU A 93 -0.61 1.73 16.71
N SER A 94 0.06 2.52 15.88
CA SER A 94 1.39 2.25 15.36
C SER A 94 2.47 3.10 16.04
N LEU A 95 2.09 4.18 16.72
CA LEU A 95 2.97 5.13 17.38
C LEU A 95 2.98 4.92 18.89
N THR A 96 4.17 4.84 19.47
CA THR A 96 4.29 4.96 20.94
C THR A 96 3.99 6.40 21.38
N ALA A 97 3.57 6.58 22.64
CA ALA A 97 3.35 7.91 23.19
C ALA A 97 4.61 8.81 23.08
N LEU A 98 5.81 8.23 23.26
CA LEU A 98 7.06 8.93 23.12
C LEU A 98 7.31 9.39 21.67
N ASN A 99 7.10 8.52 20.69
CA ASN A 99 7.24 8.87 19.26
C ASN A 99 6.26 9.97 18.86
N SER A 100 5.01 9.87 19.29
CA SER A 100 3.99 10.90 19.08
C SER A 100 4.43 12.26 19.63
N LEU A 101 4.95 12.27 20.85
CA LEU A 101 5.46 13.49 21.50
C LEU A 101 6.67 14.07 20.76
N ILE A 102 7.64 13.23 20.37
CA ILE A 102 8.83 13.65 19.63
C ILE A 102 8.45 14.29 18.30
N ILE A 103 7.56 13.65 17.52
CA ILE A 103 7.07 14.18 16.24
C ILE A 103 6.39 15.52 16.46
N PHE A 104 5.45 15.57 17.41
CA PHE A 104 4.73 16.81 17.71
C PHE A 104 5.66 17.95 18.08
N LEU A 105 6.62 17.73 18.98
CA LEU A 105 7.57 18.73 19.44
C LEU A 105 8.53 19.18 18.32
N LEU A 106 9.06 18.25 17.51
CA LEU A 106 9.94 18.58 16.39
C LEU A 106 9.25 19.51 15.40
N PHE A 107 8.00 19.19 15.03
CA PHE A 107 7.24 20.03 14.11
C PHE A 107 6.82 21.36 14.74
N ALA A 108 6.38 21.35 16.00
CA ALA A 108 6.04 22.58 16.72
C ALA A 108 7.22 23.55 16.80
N ILE A 109 8.41 23.04 17.15
CA ILE A 109 9.65 23.83 17.20
C ILE A 109 10.02 24.33 15.80
N SER A 110 10.00 23.47 14.79
CA SER A 110 10.34 23.85 13.41
C SER A 110 9.40 24.92 12.87
N ILE A 111 8.09 24.78 13.10
CA ILE A 111 7.08 25.75 12.69
C ILE A 111 7.22 27.06 13.48
N ALA A 112 7.54 26.99 14.77
CA ALA A 112 7.80 28.17 15.59
C ALA A 112 9.04 28.92 15.08
N VAL A 113 10.13 28.22 14.79
CA VAL A 113 11.36 28.83 14.26
C VAL A 113 11.11 29.44 12.89
N LEU A 114 10.55 28.67 11.95
CA LEU A 114 10.35 29.12 10.57
C LEU A 114 9.18 30.09 10.41
N GLY A 115 8.11 29.93 11.20
CA GLY A 115 6.88 30.71 11.09
C GLY A 115 6.84 31.96 11.96
N ILE A 116 7.62 32.03 13.03
CA ILE A 116 7.58 33.13 13.99
C ILE A 116 8.97 33.73 14.23
N ILE A 117 9.95 32.93 14.69
CA ILE A 117 11.24 33.46 15.13
C ILE A 117 12.01 34.10 13.97
N ILE A 118 12.20 33.38 12.86
CA ILE A 118 12.88 33.93 11.67
C ILE A 118 12.12 35.13 11.10
N PRO A 119 10.78 35.09 10.91
CA PRO A 119 10.00 36.26 10.52
C PRO A 119 10.19 37.49 11.42
N VAL A 120 10.27 37.27 12.73
CA VAL A 120 10.52 38.41 13.65
C VAL A 120 11.90 38.98 13.50
N LEU A 121 12.92 38.15 13.35
CA LEU A 121 14.27 38.64 13.05
C LEU A 121 14.31 39.44 11.74
N LEU A 122 13.55 39.02 10.73
CA LEU A 122 13.39 39.70 9.46
C LEU A 122 12.47 40.94 9.54
N SER A 123 11.70 41.10 10.60
CA SER A 123 10.79 42.26 10.77
C SER A 123 11.50 43.61 10.88
N ARG A 124 12.83 43.59 11.09
CA ARG A 124 13.67 44.80 10.97
C ARG A 124 13.68 45.39 9.56
N ILE A 125 13.28 44.60 8.54
CA ILE A 125 13.34 44.94 7.12
C ILE A 125 11.94 45.11 6.51
N ALA A 126 10.88 44.48 7.09
CA ALA A 126 9.50 44.59 6.63
C ALA A 126 8.51 44.52 7.81
N SER A 127 7.21 44.78 7.56
CA SER A 127 6.22 44.70 8.65
C SER A 127 6.11 43.27 9.19
N LYS A 128 6.22 43.12 10.50
CA LYS A 128 6.12 41.85 11.23
C LYS A 128 4.88 41.06 10.83
N GLN A 129 3.75 41.73 10.70
CA GLN A 129 2.48 41.10 10.35
C GLN A 129 2.51 40.42 8.97
N LEU A 130 3.04 41.14 7.96
CA LEU A 130 3.09 40.60 6.60
C LEU A 130 4.01 39.38 6.55
N ILE A 131 5.14 39.42 7.24
CA ILE A 131 6.12 38.34 7.28
C ILE A 131 5.53 37.12 7.97
N ILE A 132 4.91 37.28 9.16
CA ILE A 132 4.28 36.16 9.90
C ILE A 132 3.14 35.56 9.06
N THR A 133 2.27 36.40 8.48
CA THR A 133 1.16 35.94 7.63
C THR A 133 1.65 35.12 6.44
N ALA A 134 2.67 35.62 5.74
CA ALA A 134 3.25 34.91 4.59
C ALA A 134 3.91 33.61 5.00
N SER A 135 4.70 33.60 6.08
CA SER A 135 5.41 32.41 6.56
C SER A 135 4.45 31.32 7.05
N LEU A 136 3.47 31.66 7.87
CA LEU A 136 2.49 30.69 8.37
C LEU A 136 1.53 30.24 7.28
N GLY A 137 1.12 31.13 6.37
CA GLY A 137 0.32 30.77 5.21
C GLY A 137 1.05 29.76 4.31
N PHE A 138 2.33 30.01 4.06
CA PHE A 138 3.16 29.09 3.28
C PHE A 138 3.35 27.73 3.96
N LEU A 139 3.72 27.69 5.25
CA LEU A 139 3.87 26.48 6.01
C LEU A 139 2.56 25.67 6.09
N SER A 140 1.44 26.36 6.34
CA SER A 140 0.12 25.70 6.37
C SER A 140 -0.24 25.11 5.01
N THR A 141 0.09 25.79 3.93
CA THR A 141 -0.13 25.31 2.57
C THR A 141 0.72 24.09 2.27
N LEU A 142 2.00 24.10 2.62
CA LEU A 142 2.89 22.95 2.44
C LEU A 142 2.36 21.71 3.19
N MET A 143 1.92 21.88 4.43
CA MET A 143 1.37 20.79 5.23
C MET A 143 0.05 20.26 4.66
N LEU A 144 -0.85 21.15 4.25
CA LEU A 144 -2.10 20.75 3.59
C LEU A 144 -1.86 20.06 2.24
N MET A 145 -0.91 20.56 1.45
CA MET A 145 -0.55 19.94 0.17
C MET A 145 -0.02 18.52 0.37
N ALA A 146 0.87 18.32 1.33
CA ALA A 146 1.39 17.00 1.66
C ALA A 146 0.27 16.03 2.08
N TYR A 147 -0.65 16.51 2.92
CA TYR A 147 -1.80 15.71 3.38
C TYR A 147 -2.78 15.36 2.25
N VAL A 148 -3.13 16.33 1.39
CA VAL A 148 -4.07 16.12 0.27
C VAL A 148 -3.46 15.20 -0.80
N SER A 149 -2.16 15.35 -1.08
CA SER A 149 -1.48 14.50 -2.07
C SER A 149 -1.41 13.05 -1.62
N ALA A 150 -1.12 12.81 -0.36
CA ALA A 150 -1.07 11.48 0.21
C ALA A 150 -2.44 10.77 0.19
N SER A 151 -3.54 11.55 0.33
CA SER A 151 -4.90 10.99 0.40
C SER A 151 -5.55 10.70 -0.97
N ARG A 152 -5.13 11.34 -2.06
CA ARG A 152 -5.85 11.31 -3.35
C ARG A 152 -5.04 10.87 -4.57
N GLY A 153 -3.72 10.80 -4.49
CA GLY A 153 -2.86 10.62 -5.67
C GLY A 153 -2.84 11.86 -6.57
N TRP A 154 -1.65 12.23 -7.04
CA TRP A 154 -1.34 13.53 -7.68
C TRP A 154 -1.79 13.69 -9.15
N ASP A 155 -2.60 12.81 -9.71
CA ASP A 155 -2.84 12.74 -11.16
C ASP A 155 -3.85 13.74 -11.73
N ARG A 156 -4.41 14.68 -10.94
CA ARG A 156 -5.47 15.58 -11.42
C ARG A 156 -5.07 17.06 -11.35
N LYS A 157 -5.00 17.72 -12.53
CA LYS A 157 -4.78 19.17 -12.66
C LYS A 157 -5.76 20.02 -11.82
N GLY A 158 -6.97 19.52 -11.54
CA GLY A 158 -7.97 20.17 -10.67
C GLY A 158 -7.52 20.32 -9.21
N ASP A 159 -6.70 19.42 -8.69
CA ASP A 159 -6.26 19.46 -7.31
C ASP A 159 -5.30 20.61 -7.03
N ILE A 160 -4.52 21.04 -8.02
CA ILE A 160 -3.64 22.23 -7.93
C ILE A 160 -4.46 23.51 -7.75
N GLY A 161 -5.58 23.62 -8.49
CA GLY A 161 -6.48 24.76 -8.38
C GLY A 161 -7.11 24.88 -6.99
N ILE A 162 -7.54 23.76 -6.41
CA ILE A 162 -8.09 23.70 -5.05
C ILE A 162 -7.01 24.10 -4.03
N GLN A 163 -5.80 23.62 -4.17
CA GLN A 163 -4.68 23.93 -3.26
C GLN A 163 -4.33 25.43 -3.30
N LEU A 164 -4.26 26.02 -4.49
CA LEU A 164 -4.04 27.46 -4.64
C LEU A 164 -5.19 28.27 -4.03
N LEU A 165 -6.44 27.82 -4.18
CA LEU A 165 -7.60 28.45 -3.57
C LEU A 165 -7.53 28.38 -2.04
N VAL A 166 -7.19 27.23 -1.47
CA VAL A 166 -7.01 27.07 -0.01
C VAL A 166 -5.89 27.98 0.50
N MET A 167 -4.76 28.04 -0.21
CA MET A 167 -3.68 28.96 0.13
C MET A 167 -4.15 30.42 0.13
N LEU A 168 -4.87 30.84 -0.90
CA LEU A 168 -5.39 32.20 -1.01
C LEU A 168 -6.34 32.51 0.14
N ILE A 169 -7.27 31.60 0.47
CA ILE A 169 -8.20 31.75 1.59
C ILE A 169 -7.42 31.89 2.90
N LEU A 170 -6.44 31.03 3.16
CA LEU A 170 -5.60 31.11 4.37
C LEU A 170 -4.85 32.44 4.46
N LEU A 171 -4.26 32.92 3.37
CA LEU A 171 -3.58 34.21 3.32
C LEU A 171 -4.54 35.37 3.60
N ILE A 172 -5.77 35.34 3.06
CA ILE A 172 -6.80 36.35 3.33
C ILE A 172 -7.18 36.32 4.81
N VAL A 173 -7.51 35.14 5.37
CA VAL A 173 -7.90 34.99 6.78
C VAL A 173 -6.79 35.46 7.71
N LEU A 174 -5.54 35.06 7.46
CA LEU A 174 -4.39 35.50 8.25
C LEU A 174 -4.13 37.02 8.14
N SER A 175 -4.40 37.60 6.98
CA SER A 175 -4.24 39.05 6.76
C SER A 175 -5.34 39.87 7.48
N LEU A 176 -6.56 39.37 7.50
CA LEU A 176 -7.70 40.02 8.16
C LEU A 176 -7.67 39.89 9.69
N ARG A 177 -6.79 39.09 10.26
CA ARG A 177 -6.70 38.88 11.73
C ARG A 177 -6.49 40.17 12.52
N LYS A 178 -5.92 41.21 11.93
CA LYS A 178 -5.76 42.54 12.58
C LYS A 178 -7.10 43.18 12.94
N LEU A 179 -8.14 42.87 12.19
CA LEU A 179 -9.49 43.39 12.40
C LEU A 179 -10.23 42.66 13.54
N ILE A 180 -9.66 41.53 13.99
CA ILE A 180 -10.28 40.67 15.00
C ILE A 180 -9.51 40.80 16.33
N PRO A 181 -10.16 40.98 17.46
CA PRO A 181 -9.50 40.99 18.77
C PRO A 181 -8.66 39.73 19.00
N SER A 182 -7.48 39.89 19.58
CA SER A 182 -6.50 38.79 19.74
C SER A 182 -7.08 37.57 20.49
N LYS A 183 -7.94 37.80 21.48
CA LYS A 183 -8.64 36.73 22.23
C LYS A 183 -9.56 35.90 21.33
N ILE A 184 -10.28 36.53 20.40
CA ILE A 184 -11.18 35.85 19.45
C ILE A 184 -10.33 35.06 18.44
N THR A 185 -9.21 35.61 17.97
CA THR A 185 -8.28 34.90 17.08
C THR A 185 -7.75 33.64 17.75
N VAL A 186 -7.29 33.74 19.01
CA VAL A 186 -6.81 32.58 19.77
C VAL A 186 -7.91 31.52 19.92
N LEU A 187 -9.12 31.94 20.33
CA LEU A 187 -10.24 31.03 20.49
C LEU A 187 -10.60 30.34 19.17
N ALA A 188 -10.68 31.08 18.08
CA ALA A 188 -11.01 30.52 16.76
C ALA A 188 -9.95 29.50 16.27
N VAL A 189 -8.67 29.80 16.45
CA VAL A 189 -7.57 28.90 16.05
C VAL A 189 -7.56 27.63 16.91
N VAL A 190 -7.73 27.76 18.22
CA VAL A 190 -7.81 26.62 19.14
C VAL A 190 -9.04 25.76 18.84
N ALA A 191 -10.19 26.39 18.60
CA ALA A 191 -11.41 25.67 18.23
C ALA A 191 -11.26 24.94 16.89
N PHE A 192 -10.64 25.58 15.89
CA PHE A 192 -10.33 24.95 14.60
C PHE A 192 -9.41 23.73 14.76
N PHE A 193 -8.33 23.89 15.52
CA PHE A 193 -7.39 22.80 15.80
C PHE A 193 -8.08 21.65 16.53
N ALA A 194 -8.81 21.96 17.59
CA ALA A 194 -9.55 20.97 18.38
C ALA A 194 -10.62 20.24 17.55
N ALA A 195 -11.42 20.97 16.76
CA ALA A 195 -12.46 20.38 15.92
C ALA A 195 -11.86 19.43 14.88
N ASN A 196 -10.78 19.81 14.21
CA ASN A 196 -10.10 18.94 13.24
C ASN A 196 -9.46 17.72 13.92
N THR A 197 -8.86 17.91 15.09
CA THR A 197 -8.25 16.83 15.87
C THR A 197 -9.32 15.84 16.32
N VAL A 198 -10.44 16.32 16.88
CA VAL A 198 -11.55 15.49 17.33
C VAL A 198 -12.26 14.81 16.15
N SER A 199 -12.47 15.51 15.02
CA SER A 199 -13.08 14.90 13.84
C SER A 199 -12.22 13.76 13.29
N GLY A 200 -10.90 13.88 13.35
CA GLY A 200 -9.97 12.80 12.97
C GLY A 200 -10.13 11.55 13.86
N VAL A 201 -10.42 11.74 15.15
CA VAL A 201 -10.71 10.62 16.07
C VAL A 201 -12.08 10.02 15.81
N LEU A 202 -13.11 10.88 15.64
CA LEU A 202 -14.50 10.44 15.45
C LEU A 202 -14.75 9.84 14.06
N SER A 203 -14.01 10.25 13.05
CA SER A 203 -14.12 9.70 11.69
C SER A 203 -13.48 8.32 11.54
N LYS A 204 -12.72 7.85 12.51
CA LYS A 204 -12.41 6.43 12.62
C LYS A 204 -13.73 5.69 12.87
N LYS A 205 -14.40 5.28 11.78
CA LYS A 205 -15.35 4.19 11.90
C LYS A 205 -14.60 3.04 12.56
N PRO A 206 -15.12 2.42 13.62
CA PRO A 206 -14.63 1.11 14.01
C PRO A 206 -14.60 0.31 12.72
N SER A 207 -13.46 -0.28 12.39
CA SER A 207 -13.42 -1.26 11.31
C SER A 207 -14.56 -2.21 11.63
N GLU A 208 -15.60 -2.23 10.78
CA GLU A 208 -16.70 -3.15 10.96
C GLU A 208 -16.10 -4.56 10.93
N GLU A 209 -15.85 -5.10 12.11
CA GLU A 209 -15.44 -6.49 12.34
C GLU A 209 -16.56 -7.49 11.94
N THR A 210 -17.63 -6.97 11.30
CA THR A 210 -18.85 -7.73 11.00
C THR A 210 -18.62 -8.93 10.09
N GLY A 211 -17.55 -8.94 9.28
CA GLY A 211 -17.19 -10.12 8.47
C GLY A 211 -16.40 -11.17 9.25
N GLU A 212 -15.44 -10.75 10.12
CA GLU A 212 -14.55 -11.69 10.84
C GLU A 212 -15.30 -12.64 11.79
N ALA A 213 -16.32 -12.14 12.50
CA ALA A 213 -17.06 -12.93 13.46
C ALA A 213 -17.79 -14.11 12.80
N ASN A 214 -18.34 -13.89 11.60
CA ASN A 214 -19.12 -14.92 10.91
C ASN A 214 -18.24 -16.01 10.28
N THR A 215 -17.06 -15.68 9.74
CA THR A 215 -16.20 -16.66 9.06
C THR A 215 -15.41 -17.50 10.05
N LYS A 216 -14.85 -16.87 11.10
CA LYS A 216 -14.26 -17.63 12.23
C LYS A 216 -15.29 -18.57 12.83
N PHE A 217 -16.56 -18.17 12.82
CA PHE A 217 -17.66 -18.99 13.33
C PHE A 217 -17.97 -20.18 12.40
N GLN A 218 -18.00 -19.99 11.07
CA GLN A 218 -18.30 -21.09 10.14
C GLN A 218 -17.21 -22.18 10.13
N VAL A 219 -15.94 -21.79 9.91
CA VAL A 219 -14.81 -22.74 9.90
C VAL A 219 -14.63 -23.37 11.29
N SER A 220 -14.74 -22.59 12.36
CA SER A 220 -14.59 -23.10 13.72
C SER A 220 -15.76 -23.98 14.16
N SER A 221 -17.01 -23.68 13.80
CA SER A 221 -18.16 -24.49 14.20
C SER A 221 -18.12 -25.89 13.61
N LEU A 222 -17.65 -26.03 12.37
CA LEU A 222 -17.53 -27.31 11.67
C LEU A 222 -16.43 -28.19 12.26
N LEU A 223 -15.34 -27.57 12.74
CA LEU A 223 -14.14 -28.25 13.22
C LEU A 223 -13.91 -28.08 14.74
N GLN A 224 -14.86 -27.48 15.45
CA GLN A 224 -14.71 -27.04 16.84
C GLN A 224 -14.38 -28.15 17.83
N ASN A 225 -14.89 -29.37 17.55
CA ASN A 225 -14.70 -30.55 18.41
C ASN A 225 -13.85 -31.62 17.74
N LYS A 226 -13.17 -31.31 16.63
CA LYS A 226 -12.29 -32.22 15.93
C LYS A 226 -10.84 -31.91 16.22
N GLU A 227 -10.04 -32.94 16.43
CA GLU A 227 -8.58 -32.82 16.57
C GLU A 227 -7.89 -33.21 15.27
N ILE A 228 -6.80 -32.53 14.94
CA ILE A 228 -5.93 -32.88 13.82
C ILE A 228 -5.26 -34.21 14.11
N LYS A 229 -5.40 -35.17 13.18
CA LYS A 229 -4.81 -36.49 13.26
C LYS A 229 -3.40 -36.55 12.69
N ARG A 230 -3.12 -35.75 11.65
CA ARG A 230 -1.82 -35.71 10.96
C ARG A 230 -1.19 -34.35 11.18
N LYS A 231 -0.06 -34.31 11.89
CA LYS A 231 0.65 -33.06 12.26
C LYS A 231 1.78 -32.74 11.31
N ASN A 232 1.53 -32.82 10.02
CA ASN A 232 2.51 -32.43 8.99
C ASN A 232 2.65 -30.91 8.95
N ASP A 233 3.85 -30.42 8.69
CA ASP A 233 4.05 -29.01 8.35
C ASP A 233 3.31 -28.64 7.08
N VAL A 234 2.82 -27.41 7.00
CA VAL A 234 2.13 -26.86 5.82
C VAL A 234 2.93 -25.67 5.30
N LEU A 235 3.52 -25.83 4.13
CA LEU A 235 4.37 -24.81 3.50
C LEU A 235 3.63 -24.24 2.29
N LEU A 236 3.01 -23.05 2.47
CA LEU A 236 2.41 -22.27 1.38
C LEU A 236 3.43 -21.24 0.87
N ILE A 237 3.92 -21.43 -0.34
CA ILE A 237 4.87 -20.55 -0.99
C ILE A 237 4.21 -19.95 -2.23
N ILE A 238 3.87 -18.68 -2.12
CA ILE A 238 3.24 -17.91 -3.19
C ILE A 238 4.31 -17.23 -4.03
N PHE A 239 4.15 -17.32 -5.34
CA PHE A 239 4.90 -16.62 -6.37
C PHE A 239 3.97 -15.58 -7.00
N GLU A 240 4.23 -14.31 -6.70
CA GLU A 240 3.40 -13.17 -7.11
C GLU A 240 3.06 -13.24 -8.60
N SER A 241 1.77 -13.33 -8.94
CA SER A 241 1.28 -13.31 -10.32
C SER A 241 1.83 -14.42 -11.22
N TYR A 242 2.17 -15.59 -10.69
CA TYR A 242 2.65 -16.70 -11.52
C TYR A 242 1.49 -17.32 -12.30
N ALA A 243 1.48 -17.10 -13.62
CA ALA A 243 0.40 -17.50 -14.52
C ALA A 243 0.26 -19.02 -14.70
N ASP A 244 -0.95 -19.45 -15.06
CA ASP A 244 -1.19 -20.82 -15.52
C ASP A 244 -0.38 -21.15 -16.78
N TYR A 245 -0.12 -22.45 -16.99
CA TYR A 245 0.63 -22.96 -18.14
C TYR A 245 0.05 -22.53 -19.49
N GLU A 246 -1.26 -22.55 -19.67
CA GLU A 246 -1.92 -22.14 -20.91
C GLU A 246 -1.69 -20.64 -21.19
N THR A 247 -1.77 -19.81 -20.16
CA THR A 247 -1.49 -18.38 -20.25
C THR A 247 -0.02 -18.11 -20.63
N LEU A 248 0.94 -18.81 -20.00
CA LEU A 248 2.37 -18.71 -20.35
C LEU A 248 2.63 -19.12 -21.80
N LYS A 249 1.99 -20.19 -22.24
CA LYS A 249 2.11 -20.66 -23.64
C LYS A 249 1.54 -19.65 -24.63
N HIS A 250 0.43 -19.01 -24.30
CA HIS A 250 -0.12 -17.90 -25.07
C HIS A 250 0.86 -16.72 -25.18
N TYR A 251 1.67 -16.48 -24.15
CA TYR A 251 2.76 -15.49 -24.18
C TYR A 251 4.02 -15.94 -24.91
N GLY A 252 4.04 -17.15 -25.44
CA GLY A 252 5.17 -17.71 -26.16
C GLY A 252 6.23 -18.38 -25.29
N TYR A 253 5.91 -18.72 -24.04
CA TYR A 253 6.81 -19.41 -23.12
C TYR A 253 6.31 -20.83 -22.81
N ASP A 254 7.12 -21.82 -23.15
CA ASP A 254 6.84 -23.22 -22.79
C ASP A 254 7.50 -23.58 -21.46
N ASN A 255 6.69 -23.73 -20.43
CA ASN A 255 7.11 -24.07 -19.07
C ASN A 255 7.15 -25.59 -18.80
N ALA A 256 7.05 -26.43 -19.83
CA ALA A 256 6.92 -27.89 -19.69
C ALA A 256 8.07 -28.53 -18.91
N GLU A 257 9.31 -28.01 -19.07
CA GLU A 257 10.48 -28.52 -18.32
C GLU A 257 10.31 -28.34 -16.81
N GLN A 258 9.83 -27.15 -16.38
CA GLN A 258 9.59 -26.88 -14.95
C GLN A 258 8.46 -27.75 -14.39
N LEU A 259 7.38 -27.93 -15.16
CA LEU A 259 6.27 -28.81 -14.73
C LEU A 259 6.74 -30.26 -14.60
N LYS A 260 7.58 -30.72 -15.55
CA LYS A 260 8.19 -32.06 -15.47
C LYS A 260 9.09 -32.20 -14.23
N PHE A 261 9.95 -31.23 -13.95
CA PHE A 261 10.80 -31.23 -12.76
C PHE A 261 9.97 -31.35 -11.48
N LEU A 262 8.88 -30.60 -11.36
CA LEU A 262 8.00 -30.67 -10.19
C LEU A 262 7.31 -32.03 -10.06
N ASN A 263 6.79 -32.58 -11.16
CA ASN A 263 6.20 -33.91 -11.16
C ASN A 263 7.23 -34.99 -10.74
N ASP A 264 8.45 -34.94 -11.30
CA ASP A 264 9.55 -35.85 -10.96
C ASP A 264 9.97 -35.70 -9.47
N SER A 265 9.76 -34.51 -8.88
CA SER A 265 10.02 -34.22 -7.46
C SER A 265 8.83 -34.57 -6.52
N GLY A 266 7.79 -35.23 -7.05
CA GLY A 266 6.63 -35.70 -6.28
C GLY A 266 5.54 -34.66 -6.09
N PHE A 267 5.55 -33.56 -6.84
CA PHE A 267 4.43 -32.61 -6.86
C PHE A 267 3.37 -33.05 -7.86
N ASN A 268 2.11 -32.86 -7.52
CA ASN A 268 1.03 -32.88 -8.47
C ASN A 268 0.83 -31.47 -9.01
N VAL A 269 1.04 -31.28 -10.29
CA VAL A 269 0.79 -30.03 -10.99
C VAL A 269 -0.66 -30.01 -11.43
N TYR A 270 -1.42 -29.04 -10.90
CA TYR A 270 -2.82 -28.84 -11.26
C TYR A 270 -2.89 -27.86 -12.43
N LYS A 271 -3.62 -28.24 -13.46
CA LYS A 271 -3.81 -27.40 -14.66
C LYS A 271 -5.18 -26.72 -14.62
N GLY A 272 -5.26 -25.58 -15.28
CA GLY A 272 -6.53 -24.86 -15.42
C GLY A 272 -7.06 -24.29 -14.11
N ILE A 273 -6.16 -23.90 -13.20
CA ILE A 273 -6.52 -23.33 -11.90
C ILE A 273 -6.69 -21.82 -12.01
N TYR A 274 -7.69 -21.31 -11.33
CA TYR A 274 -7.93 -19.88 -11.22
C TYR A 274 -8.25 -19.45 -9.79
N SER A 275 -8.08 -18.15 -9.51
CA SER A 275 -8.44 -17.56 -8.22
C SER A 275 -9.81 -16.89 -8.28
N LEU A 276 -10.56 -16.93 -7.18
CA LEU A 276 -11.83 -16.19 -7.04
C LEU A 276 -11.65 -14.69 -6.87
N GLY A 277 -10.41 -14.22 -6.72
CA GLY A 277 -10.04 -12.82 -6.62
C GLY A 277 -8.85 -12.51 -7.50
N ALA A 278 -8.81 -11.31 -8.09
CA ALA A 278 -7.75 -10.96 -9.00
C ALA A 278 -6.58 -10.21 -8.36
N PRO A 279 -6.74 -9.20 -7.46
CA PRO A 279 -5.60 -8.67 -6.70
C PRO A 279 -5.20 -9.62 -5.58
N THR A 280 -3.91 -9.61 -5.22
CA THR A 280 -3.33 -10.36 -4.10
C THR A 280 -4.20 -10.33 -2.85
N GLU A 281 -4.66 -9.14 -2.45
CA GLU A 281 -5.50 -8.95 -1.27
C GLU A 281 -6.84 -9.69 -1.37
N GLN A 282 -7.48 -9.69 -2.53
CA GLN A 282 -8.75 -10.40 -2.72
C GLN A 282 -8.57 -11.92 -2.77
N SER A 283 -7.54 -12.36 -3.47
CA SER A 283 -7.22 -13.77 -3.62
C SER A 283 -6.88 -14.41 -2.28
N LEU A 284 -5.90 -13.83 -1.58
CA LEU A 284 -5.38 -14.39 -0.32
C LEU A 284 -6.33 -14.19 0.86
N SER A 285 -7.12 -13.11 0.88
CA SER A 285 -8.19 -12.96 1.86
C SER A 285 -9.17 -14.13 1.81
N LYS A 286 -9.62 -14.48 0.60
CA LYS A 286 -10.53 -15.61 0.38
C LYS A 286 -9.88 -16.97 0.70
N LEU A 287 -8.60 -17.11 0.38
CA LEU A 287 -7.84 -18.32 0.65
C LEU A 287 -7.71 -18.58 2.17
N PHE A 288 -7.18 -17.59 2.92
CA PHE A 288 -6.90 -17.76 4.34
C PHE A 288 -8.14 -17.77 5.24
N ASN A 289 -9.25 -17.22 4.75
CA ASN A 289 -10.50 -17.20 5.52
C ASN A 289 -11.51 -18.25 5.06
N ILE A 290 -11.28 -18.91 3.92
CA ILE A 290 -12.24 -19.83 3.28
C ILE A 290 -13.60 -19.13 3.16
N ASP A 291 -13.57 -17.88 2.61
CA ASP A 291 -14.75 -17.05 2.46
C ASP A 291 -14.75 -16.35 1.10
N ARG A 292 -15.94 -16.03 0.60
CA ARG A 292 -16.14 -15.29 -0.64
C ARG A 292 -15.97 -13.78 -0.47
N GLU A 293 -16.14 -13.30 0.75
CA GLU A 293 -15.97 -11.89 1.06
C GLU A 293 -14.49 -11.49 1.19
N VAL A 294 -14.21 -10.24 0.93
CA VAL A 294 -12.86 -9.68 1.03
C VAL A 294 -12.76 -8.87 2.31
N TYR A 295 -11.89 -9.28 3.18
CA TYR A 295 -11.62 -8.57 4.42
C TYR A 295 -10.66 -7.41 4.15
N ARG A 296 -11.01 -6.20 4.57
CA ARG A 296 -10.21 -4.99 4.33
C ARG A 296 -8.93 -4.95 5.16
N HIS A 297 -8.94 -5.61 6.34
CA HIS A 297 -7.74 -5.73 7.14
C HIS A 297 -6.82 -6.84 6.60
N LYS A 298 -5.51 -6.60 6.64
CA LYS A 298 -4.51 -7.54 6.10
C LYS A 298 -4.01 -8.56 7.13
N ARG A 299 -4.69 -8.73 8.26
CA ARG A 299 -4.30 -9.67 9.35
C ARG A 299 -4.09 -11.09 8.85
N TYR A 300 -4.89 -11.52 7.85
CA TYR A 300 -4.74 -12.85 7.23
C TYR A 300 -3.38 -13.05 6.56
N LEU A 301 -2.69 -12.00 6.11
CA LEU A 301 -1.32 -12.11 5.63
C LEU A 301 -0.34 -12.36 6.78
N ALA A 302 -0.59 -11.79 7.94
CA ALA A 302 0.29 -11.80 9.11
C ALA A 302 -0.15 -12.77 10.22
N GLY A 303 -0.72 -13.89 9.88
CA GLY A 303 -1.09 -14.94 10.85
C GLY A 303 -2.51 -14.86 11.42
N GLY A 304 -3.30 -13.84 11.06
CA GLY A 304 -4.64 -13.60 11.64
C GLY A 304 -5.82 -14.11 10.80
N GLY A 305 -5.61 -14.91 9.77
CA GLY A 305 -6.68 -15.54 8.99
C GLY A 305 -7.38 -16.69 9.74
N ALA A 306 -8.59 -17.05 9.31
CA ALA A 306 -9.38 -18.09 9.96
C ALA A 306 -8.67 -19.47 9.96
N VAL A 307 -8.03 -19.85 8.85
CA VAL A 307 -7.24 -21.08 8.74
C VAL A 307 -6.06 -21.06 9.70
N GLN A 308 -5.31 -19.96 9.72
CA GLN A 308 -4.15 -19.78 10.60
C GLN A 308 -4.56 -19.83 12.08
N GLY A 309 -5.67 -19.17 12.45
CA GLY A 309 -6.23 -19.23 13.78
C GLY A 309 -6.69 -20.63 14.19
N LEU A 310 -7.26 -21.40 13.25
CA LEU A 310 -7.64 -22.80 13.48
C LEU A 310 -6.39 -23.66 13.71
N LEU A 311 -5.38 -23.56 12.86
CA LEU A 311 -4.13 -24.33 12.98
C LEU A 311 -3.39 -23.98 14.27
N ARG A 312 -3.36 -22.71 14.67
CA ARG A 312 -2.77 -22.28 15.96
C ARG A 312 -3.47 -22.93 17.16
N LYS A 313 -4.80 -23.06 17.14
CA LYS A 313 -5.55 -23.79 18.19
C LYS A 313 -5.19 -25.27 18.23
N GLN A 314 -4.72 -25.85 17.13
CA GLN A 314 -4.26 -27.22 17.01
C GLN A 314 -2.75 -27.40 17.31
N GLY A 315 -2.09 -26.34 17.79
CA GLY A 315 -0.70 -26.35 18.20
C GLY A 315 0.31 -26.01 17.12
N TYR A 316 -0.11 -25.51 15.96
CA TYR A 316 0.80 -25.04 14.92
C TYR A 316 1.41 -23.69 15.28
N LYS A 317 2.69 -23.50 14.92
CA LYS A 317 3.35 -22.21 14.84
C LYS A 317 3.13 -21.59 13.47
N ILE A 318 2.79 -20.31 13.44
CA ILE A 318 2.52 -19.59 12.20
C ILE A 318 3.72 -18.72 11.85
N HIS A 319 4.33 -18.99 10.71
CA HIS A 319 5.47 -18.24 10.18
C HIS A 319 5.07 -17.51 8.91
N SER A 320 5.51 -16.27 8.77
CA SER A 320 5.27 -15.43 7.59
C SER A 320 6.60 -14.85 7.10
N VAL A 321 6.96 -15.12 5.83
CA VAL A 321 8.22 -14.67 5.24
C VAL A 321 7.96 -14.02 3.88
N TYR A 322 8.32 -12.75 3.74
CA TYR A 322 8.04 -11.94 2.55
C TYR A 322 9.32 -11.41 1.92
N HIS A 323 9.31 -11.31 0.60
CA HIS A 323 10.34 -10.59 -0.14
C HIS A 323 10.20 -9.06 0.04
N SER A 324 8.99 -8.55 0.31
CA SER A 324 8.73 -7.14 0.56
C SER A 324 7.79 -6.94 1.75
N SER A 325 8.10 -5.99 2.62
CA SER A 325 7.18 -5.58 3.68
C SER A 325 5.92 -4.86 3.17
N TRP A 326 5.85 -4.57 1.85
CA TRP A 326 4.69 -3.97 1.21
C TRP A 326 3.40 -4.77 1.43
N TYR A 327 3.49 -6.09 1.53
CA TYR A 327 2.34 -6.96 1.81
C TYR A 327 1.69 -6.64 3.16
N LEU A 328 2.44 -6.13 4.11
CA LEU A 328 1.98 -5.76 5.45
C LEU A 328 1.56 -4.27 5.56
N ARG A 329 1.51 -3.56 4.43
CA ARG A 329 1.16 -2.15 4.37
C ARG A 329 -0.18 -1.86 5.04
N GLY A 330 -0.17 -0.90 5.97
CA GLY A 330 -1.36 -0.47 6.70
C GLY A 330 -1.79 -1.43 7.81
N LEU A 331 -1.02 -2.51 8.08
CA LEU A 331 -1.26 -3.40 9.20
C LEU A 331 -0.47 -2.91 10.42
N PRO A 332 -1.12 -2.57 11.54
CA PRO A 332 -0.43 -2.26 12.79
C PRO A 332 0.40 -3.46 13.27
N ILE A 333 1.58 -3.20 13.83
CA ILE A 333 2.45 -4.27 14.36
C ILE A 333 1.74 -5.10 15.43
N SER A 334 0.88 -4.46 16.25
CA SER A 334 0.06 -5.14 17.25
C SER A 334 -0.93 -6.16 16.67
N GLN A 335 -1.20 -6.10 15.35
CA GLN A 335 -2.07 -7.02 14.63
C GLN A 335 -1.29 -8.10 13.86
N ILE A 336 0.03 -8.14 13.98
CA ILE A 336 0.85 -9.25 13.45
C ILE A 336 0.73 -10.40 14.45
N GLU A 337 0.05 -11.45 14.00
CA GLU A 337 -0.23 -12.64 14.81
C GLU A 337 0.71 -13.82 14.50
N SER A 338 1.59 -13.68 13.50
CA SER A 338 2.59 -14.72 13.18
C SER A 338 3.57 -14.86 14.34
N ASP A 339 3.89 -16.10 14.71
CA ASP A 339 4.94 -16.41 15.71
C ASP A 339 6.33 -15.99 15.22
N TYR A 340 6.52 -15.99 13.90
CA TYR A 340 7.68 -15.47 13.21
C TYR A 340 7.23 -14.67 11.97
N CYS A 341 7.74 -13.45 11.80
CA CYS A 341 7.44 -12.59 10.66
C CYS A 341 8.72 -11.93 10.13
N PHE A 342 9.00 -12.07 8.84
CA PHE A 342 10.14 -11.46 8.16
C PHE A 342 9.73 -10.88 6.80
N PRO A 343 10.16 -9.67 6.43
CA PRO A 343 10.73 -8.69 7.36
C PRO A 343 9.68 -8.17 8.34
N MET A 344 10.09 -7.96 9.58
CA MET A 344 9.22 -7.21 10.47
C MET A 344 9.12 -5.78 9.96
N PRO A 345 7.91 -5.20 9.88
CA PRO A 345 7.75 -3.81 9.50
C PRO A 345 8.51 -2.91 10.47
N GLN A 346 9.69 -2.43 10.07
CA GLN A 346 10.55 -1.60 10.93
C GLN A 346 10.06 -0.15 10.99
N GLY A 347 9.36 0.30 9.93
CA GLY A 347 9.03 1.70 9.75
C GLY A 347 8.19 2.34 10.86
N VAL A 348 7.41 1.54 11.55
CA VAL A 348 6.51 2.03 12.61
C VAL A 348 7.20 2.12 13.97
N MET A 349 8.26 1.38 14.20
CA MET A 349 8.97 1.36 15.49
C MET A 349 10.21 2.26 15.50
N ASP A 350 10.79 2.60 14.34
CA ASP A 350 11.91 3.53 14.28
C ASP A 350 11.42 4.97 14.15
N SER A 351 11.56 5.74 15.22
CA SER A 351 11.24 7.16 15.24
C SER A 351 11.95 7.96 14.14
N LYS A 352 13.15 7.52 13.69
CA LYS A 352 13.89 8.20 12.61
C LYS A 352 13.21 8.00 11.26
N VAL A 353 12.74 6.79 10.95
CA VAL A 353 12.02 6.49 9.71
C VAL A 353 10.70 7.24 9.68
N LEU A 354 9.99 7.27 10.81
CA LEU A 354 8.72 7.97 10.94
C LEU A 354 8.89 9.50 10.78
N VAL A 355 9.89 10.08 11.44
CA VAL A 355 10.22 11.51 11.27
C VAL A 355 10.59 11.80 9.82
N LYS A 356 11.34 10.91 9.16
CA LYS A 356 11.67 11.03 7.75
C LYS A 356 10.41 10.97 6.87
N ALA A 357 9.51 10.02 7.09
CA ALA A 357 8.25 9.88 6.35
C ALA A 357 7.38 11.14 6.48
N VAL A 358 7.21 11.65 7.71
CA VAL A 358 6.45 12.89 7.95
C VAL A 358 7.12 14.09 7.29
N LEU A 359 8.45 14.23 7.35
CA LEU A 359 9.21 15.28 6.66
C LEU A 359 9.07 15.20 5.14
N MET A 360 8.87 13.98 4.61
CA MET A 360 8.62 13.73 3.19
C MET A 360 7.16 13.94 2.79
N GLY A 361 6.26 14.25 3.72
CA GLY A 361 4.84 14.48 3.46
C GLY A 361 4.02 13.19 3.35
N GLU A 362 4.54 12.06 3.82
CA GLU A 362 3.82 10.79 3.88
C GLU A 362 2.91 10.74 5.11
N PHE A 363 1.79 11.46 5.06
CA PHE A 363 0.88 11.60 6.21
C PHE A 363 -0.12 10.46 6.38
N THR A 364 -0.23 9.53 5.44
CA THR A 364 -1.23 8.47 5.45
C THR A 364 -0.64 7.08 5.63
N ASP A 365 0.62 6.89 5.28
CA ASP A 365 1.28 5.59 5.35
C ASP A 365 2.53 5.68 6.23
N THR A 366 2.47 4.98 7.35
CA THR A 366 3.53 4.99 8.36
C THR A 366 4.65 4.00 8.09
N VAL A 367 4.48 3.15 7.10
CA VAL A 367 5.42 2.07 6.83
C VAL A 367 6.27 2.46 5.64
N SER A 368 7.55 2.73 5.87
CA SER A 368 8.53 2.69 4.78
C SER A 368 8.64 1.24 4.33
N PHE A 369 8.39 1.03 3.02
CA PHE A 369 8.60 -0.29 2.43
C PHE A 369 10.08 -0.42 2.12
N GLU A 370 10.72 -1.38 2.73
CA GLU A 370 12.00 -1.85 2.30
C GLU A 370 11.77 -3.19 1.60
N ASP A 371 12.09 -3.23 0.31
CA ASP A 371 12.34 -4.48 -0.33
C ASP A 371 13.58 -5.07 0.32
N VAL A 372 13.41 -6.26 0.86
CA VAL A 372 14.53 -6.99 1.45
C VAL A 372 15.44 -7.45 0.30
N LYS A 373 16.74 -7.47 0.53
CA LYS A 373 17.64 -8.11 -0.43
C LYS A 373 17.19 -9.55 -0.68
N TYR A 374 17.15 -9.93 -1.94
CA TYR A 374 16.61 -11.23 -2.35
C TYR A 374 17.33 -12.39 -1.66
N GLU A 375 18.63 -12.28 -1.49
CA GLU A 375 19.43 -13.28 -0.78
C GLU A 375 19.01 -13.42 0.70
N SER A 376 18.73 -12.31 1.36
CA SER A 376 18.25 -12.32 2.75
C SER A 376 16.85 -12.93 2.87
N PHE A 377 15.97 -12.66 1.89
CA PHE A 377 14.66 -13.31 1.83
C PHE A 377 14.79 -14.83 1.66
N LEU A 378 15.63 -15.29 0.74
CA LEU A 378 15.87 -16.73 0.52
C LEU A 378 16.46 -17.39 1.78
N GLU A 379 17.42 -16.75 2.43
CA GLU A 379 18.02 -17.25 3.66
C GLU A 379 16.97 -17.43 4.77
N GLU A 380 16.14 -16.42 5.03
CA GLU A 380 15.11 -16.48 6.06
C GLU A 380 13.99 -17.47 5.72
N LYS A 381 13.62 -17.59 4.44
CA LYS A 381 12.69 -18.61 3.98
C LYS A 381 13.25 -20.02 4.19
N ASN A 382 14.50 -20.25 3.85
CA ASN A 382 15.16 -21.55 4.03
C ASN A 382 15.34 -21.92 5.51
N LYS A 383 15.56 -20.93 6.39
CA LYS A 383 15.50 -21.13 7.84
C LYS A 383 14.11 -21.56 8.29
N ALA A 384 13.06 -20.89 7.78
CA ALA A 384 11.67 -21.20 8.14
C ALA A 384 11.23 -22.59 7.62
N ILE A 385 11.67 -23.00 6.42
CA ILE A 385 11.43 -24.34 5.86
C ILE A 385 12.10 -25.42 6.72
N GLY A 386 13.33 -25.19 7.15
CA GLY A 386 14.16 -26.17 7.86
C GLY A 386 14.06 -26.16 9.37
N LYS A 387 13.10 -25.42 9.96
CA LYS A 387 13.02 -25.28 11.40
C LYS A 387 12.57 -26.60 12.04
N ASN A 388 13.52 -27.29 12.71
CA ASN A 388 13.25 -28.42 13.59
C ASN A 388 12.55 -27.93 14.86
N SER A 389 11.25 -27.71 14.77
CA SER A 389 10.39 -27.42 15.90
C SER A 389 9.70 -28.71 16.33
N ALA A 390 9.53 -28.94 17.63
CA ALA A 390 8.68 -30.00 18.12
C ALA A 390 7.20 -29.79 17.74
N ASP A 391 6.81 -28.51 17.55
CA ASP A 391 5.48 -28.11 17.11
C ASP A 391 5.43 -28.05 15.58
N PRO A 392 4.33 -28.47 14.94
CA PRO A 392 4.14 -28.35 13.53
C PRO A 392 4.09 -26.87 13.10
N VAL A 393 4.57 -26.56 11.89
CA VAL A 393 4.66 -25.21 11.36
C VAL A 393 3.72 -25.03 10.18
N MET A 394 3.02 -23.90 10.15
CA MET A 394 2.41 -23.37 8.94
C MET A 394 3.26 -22.19 8.48
N LEU A 395 4.00 -22.37 7.39
CA LEU A 395 4.73 -21.30 6.71
C LEU A 395 3.86 -20.69 5.62
N TYR A 396 3.73 -19.37 5.64
CA TYR A 396 3.32 -18.58 4.49
C TYR A 396 4.52 -17.77 4.00
N SER A 397 4.96 -18.03 2.77
CA SER A 397 6.01 -17.25 2.12
C SER A 397 5.48 -16.61 0.84
N HIS A 398 5.89 -15.35 0.59
CA HIS A 398 5.47 -14.63 -0.61
C HIS A 398 6.67 -14.00 -1.32
N SER A 399 7.00 -14.56 -2.49
CA SER A 399 8.02 -14.04 -3.40
C SER A 399 7.45 -12.98 -4.30
N CYS A 400 8.20 -11.91 -4.57
CA CYS A 400 7.83 -10.88 -5.56
C CYS A 400 8.02 -11.37 -7.00
N TYR A 401 8.57 -12.55 -7.23
CA TYR A 401 8.72 -13.13 -8.56
C TYR A 401 7.55 -14.05 -8.91
N PRO A 402 7.14 -14.04 -10.19
CA PRO A 402 7.58 -13.19 -11.30
C PRO A 402 7.04 -11.75 -11.24
N GLY A 403 6.04 -11.47 -10.39
CA GLY A 403 5.38 -10.18 -10.32
C GLY A 403 4.52 -9.88 -11.53
N HIS A 404 3.68 -8.87 -11.43
CA HIS A 404 2.84 -8.41 -12.55
C HIS A 404 3.47 -7.25 -13.31
N GLY A 405 2.85 -6.86 -14.44
CA GLY A 405 3.25 -5.72 -15.25
C GLY A 405 3.21 -4.39 -14.49
N PRO A 406 3.95 -3.39 -14.98
CA PRO A 406 4.02 -2.11 -14.33
C PRO A 406 2.64 -1.48 -14.21
N SER A 407 2.40 -0.82 -13.08
CA SER A 407 1.20 -0.02 -12.84
C SER A 407 1.18 1.29 -13.66
N GLY A 408 2.02 1.40 -14.71
CA GLY A 408 2.21 2.59 -15.52
C GLY A 408 0.99 2.96 -16.37
N GLN A 409 0.80 4.25 -16.62
CA GLN A 409 -0.26 4.76 -17.48
C GLN A 409 0.14 4.68 -18.96
N GLY A 410 -0.73 4.09 -19.78
CA GLY A 410 -0.68 4.27 -21.23
C GLY A 410 0.52 3.65 -21.92
N LEU A 411 0.77 2.37 -21.65
CA LEU A 411 1.79 1.62 -22.36
C LEU A 411 1.43 1.50 -23.85
N THR A 412 2.38 1.80 -24.71
CA THR A 412 2.31 1.49 -26.14
C THR A 412 2.37 -0.02 -26.36
N GLU A 413 2.07 -0.50 -27.56
CA GLU A 413 2.24 -1.93 -27.91
C GLU A 413 3.70 -2.39 -27.70
N GLU A 414 4.67 -1.51 -27.98
CA GLU A 414 6.09 -1.77 -27.76
C GLU A 414 6.38 -1.92 -26.26
N ASP A 415 5.85 -1.05 -25.40
CA ASP A 415 6.01 -1.14 -23.96
C ASP A 415 5.37 -2.42 -23.40
N GLN A 416 4.22 -2.84 -23.92
CA GLN A 416 3.55 -4.09 -23.52
C GLN A 416 4.39 -5.31 -23.95
N SER A 417 4.97 -5.30 -25.15
CA SER A 417 5.84 -6.38 -25.63
C SER A 417 7.11 -6.50 -24.77
N LYS A 418 7.72 -5.36 -24.44
CA LYS A 418 8.90 -5.29 -23.58
C LYS A 418 8.59 -5.80 -22.17
N GLU A 419 7.45 -5.39 -21.60
CA GLU A 419 7.04 -5.84 -20.28
C GLU A 419 6.72 -7.32 -20.23
N ARG A 420 6.07 -7.86 -21.28
CA ARG A 420 5.84 -9.30 -21.42
C ARG A 420 7.16 -10.08 -21.47
N SER A 421 8.13 -9.60 -22.25
CA SER A 421 9.47 -10.21 -22.30
C SER A 421 10.17 -10.15 -20.93
N GLY A 422 10.05 -9.03 -20.21
CA GLY A 422 10.56 -8.88 -18.86
C GLY A 422 9.90 -9.84 -17.87
N TYR A 423 8.56 -9.99 -17.95
CA TYR A 423 7.84 -10.96 -17.13
C TYR A 423 8.29 -12.40 -17.38
N LEU A 424 8.47 -12.80 -18.64
CA LEU A 424 8.96 -14.14 -18.97
C LEU A 424 10.38 -14.39 -18.43
N GLY A 425 11.24 -13.38 -18.44
CA GLY A 425 12.56 -13.46 -17.77
C GLY A 425 12.42 -13.67 -16.26
N ARG A 426 11.46 -13.02 -15.60
CA ARG A 426 11.19 -13.20 -14.17
C ARG A 426 10.55 -14.57 -13.83
N ILE A 427 9.83 -15.20 -14.78
CA ILE A 427 9.37 -16.60 -14.65
C ILE A 427 10.57 -17.56 -14.49
N ILE A 428 11.66 -17.33 -15.22
CA ILE A 428 12.87 -18.13 -15.08
C ILE A 428 13.43 -18.04 -13.66
N ASN A 429 13.51 -16.83 -13.09
CA ASN A 429 13.95 -16.63 -11.70
C ASN A 429 13.03 -17.32 -10.69
N ALA A 430 11.70 -17.25 -10.91
CA ALA A 430 10.73 -17.95 -10.07
C ALA A 430 10.89 -19.49 -10.15
N ASN A 431 11.18 -20.02 -11.34
CA ASN A 431 11.47 -21.45 -11.53
C ASN A 431 12.75 -21.90 -10.80
N GLU A 432 13.80 -21.08 -10.86
CA GLU A 432 15.05 -21.34 -10.12
C GLU A 432 14.80 -21.31 -8.61
N GLU A 433 14.04 -20.34 -8.11
CA GLU A 433 13.64 -20.27 -6.71
C GLU A 433 12.83 -21.51 -6.29
N MET A 434 11.89 -21.99 -7.12
CA MET A 434 11.15 -23.22 -6.85
C MET A 434 12.07 -24.42 -6.75
N ARG A 435 13.05 -24.55 -7.66
CA ARG A 435 14.02 -25.66 -7.65
C ARG A 435 14.84 -25.68 -6.35
N LEU A 436 15.37 -24.53 -5.94
CA LEU A 436 16.07 -24.38 -4.66
C LEU A 436 15.18 -24.72 -3.45
N ASN A 437 13.93 -24.28 -3.47
CA ASN A 437 12.97 -24.63 -2.40
C ASN A 437 12.71 -26.14 -2.35
N VAL A 438 12.55 -26.81 -3.50
CA VAL A 438 12.35 -28.26 -3.58
C VAL A 438 13.52 -29.02 -2.95
N GLU A 439 14.77 -28.65 -3.31
CA GLU A 439 15.99 -29.26 -2.76
C GLU A 439 16.04 -29.12 -1.23
N GLU A 440 15.78 -27.91 -0.70
CA GLU A 440 15.78 -27.66 0.73
C GLU A 440 14.67 -28.42 1.46
N ILE A 441 13.46 -28.48 0.88
CA ILE A 441 12.30 -29.18 1.47
C ILE A 441 12.55 -30.69 1.51
N ILE A 442 12.99 -31.28 0.41
CA ILE A 442 13.26 -32.72 0.36
C ILE A 442 14.33 -33.12 1.39
N LYS A 443 15.33 -32.26 1.57
CA LYS A 443 16.44 -32.49 2.50
C LYS A 443 16.04 -32.33 3.96
N LYS A 444 15.23 -31.29 4.29
CA LYS A 444 15.00 -30.86 5.66
C LYS A 444 13.61 -31.19 6.20
N ASN A 445 12.62 -31.28 5.33
CA ASN A 445 11.21 -31.46 5.71
C ASN A 445 10.43 -32.31 4.69
N PRO A 446 10.87 -33.57 4.45
CA PRO A 446 10.30 -34.41 3.38
C PRO A 446 8.82 -34.75 3.60
N ASP A 447 8.33 -34.69 4.83
CA ASP A 447 6.95 -35.03 5.18
C ASP A 447 6.00 -33.81 5.21
N ALA A 448 6.47 -32.62 4.79
CA ALA A 448 5.64 -31.43 4.69
C ALA A 448 4.62 -31.53 3.55
N ILE A 449 3.45 -30.94 3.76
CA ILE A 449 2.53 -30.56 2.68
C ILE A 449 3.09 -29.27 2.07
N VAL A 450 3.49 -29.30 0.80
CA VAL A 450 4.10 -28.15 0.12
C VAL A 450 3.19 -27.66 -0.99
N ILE A 451 2.87 -26.39 -0.96
CA ILE A 451 1.99 -25.73 -1.93
C ILE A 451 2.79 -24.62 -2.61
N PHE A 452 3.04 -24.75 -3.91
CA PHE A 452 3.54 -23.69 -4.77
C PHE A 452 2.37 -23.14 -5.59
N ALA A 453 2.11 -21.86 -5.49
CA ALA A 453 0.98 -21.25 -6.17
C ALA A 453 1.29 -19.82 -6.64
N GLY A 454 0.66 -19.39 -7.73
CA GLY A 454 0.41 -17.98 -7.98
C GLY A 454 -0.75 -17.52 -7.09
N ASP A 455 -0.88 -16.24 -6.86
CA ASP A 455 -2.05 -15.69 -6.19
C ASP A 455 -3.14 -15.23 -7.17
N HIS A 456 -2.74 -14.79 -8.35
CA HIS A 456 -3.58 -14.40 -9.47
C HIS A 456 -2.77 -14.36 -10.78
N GLY A 457 -3.37 -13.92 -11.87
CA GLY A 457 -2.70 -13.77 -13.16
C GLY A 457 -1.80 -12.53 -13.27
N PRO A 458 -1.01 -12.40 -14.34
CA PRO A 458 0.08 -11.43 -14.46
C PRO A 458 -0.32 -10.02 -14.89
N PHE A 459 -1.57 -9.78 -15.30
CA PHE A 459 -2.10 -8.46 -15.70
C PHE A 459 -1.38 -7.82 -16.90
N MET A 460 -1.03 -8.63 -17.89
CA MET A 460 -0.30 -8.21 -19.10
C MET A 460 -1.21 -7.84 -20.28
N THR A 461 -2.53 -8.06 -20.16
CA THR A 461 -3.50 -7.80 -21.21
C THR A 461 -4.43 -6.62 -20.87
N LYS A 462 -5.58 -6.51 -21.58
CA LYS A 462 -6.56 -5.41 -21.43
C LYS A 462 -7.06 -5.21 -20.00
N THR A 463 -7.10 -6.27 -19.19
CA THR A 463 -7.52 -6.20 -17.78
C THR A 463 -6.42 -5.73 -16.84
N GLY A 464 -5.22 -5.47 -17.33
CA GLY A 464 -4.06 -5.02 -16.58
C GLY A 464 -4.23 -3.64 -15.91
N TYR A 465 -3.46 -3.36 -14.88
CA TYR A 465 -3.53 -2.10 -14.13
C TYR A 465 -3.29 -0.86 -15.01
N GLY A 466 -2.38 -0.92 -15.99
CA GLY A 466 -2.05 0.18 -16.87
C GLY A 466 -3.15 0.48 -17.89
N LEU A 467 -3.77 -0.55 -18.42
CA LEU A 467 -4.75 -0.46 -19.51
C LEU A 467 -6.15 -0.09 -19.00
N SER A 468 -6.53 -0.53 -17.79
CA SER A 468 -7.86 -0.29 -17.23
C SER A 468 -8.08 1.09 -16.61
N ARG A 469 -7.06 1.96 -16.54
CA ARG A 469 -7.20 3.33 -16.04
C ARG A 469 -7.66 4.33 -17.10
N GLY A 470 -8.57 3.93 -18.02
CA GLY A 470 -9.35 4.86 -18.84
C GLY A 470 -8.71 5.29 -20.16
N ARG A 471 -7.80 4.51 -20.75
CA ARG A 471 -7.23 4.79 -22.07
C ARG A 471 -7.52 3.76 -23.15
N GLY A 472 -8.24 2.68 -22.83
CA GLY A 472 -8.84 1.82 -23.84
C GLY A 472 -10.35 1.94 -23.73
N ASN A 473 -11.02 2.29 -24.81
CA ASN A 473 -12.49 2.21 -24.91
C ASN A 473 -12.90 0.74 -25.04
N TYR A 474 -12.48 -0.12 -24.07
CA TYR A 474 -12.91 -1.52 -24.06
C TYR A 474 -14.31 -1.62 -23.52
N THR A 475 -15.09 -2.48 -24.16
CA THR A 475 -16.35 -2.98 -23.64
C THR A 475 -16.16 -4.43 -23.17
N ALA A 476 -17.13 -4.99 -22.49
CA ALA A 476 -17.10 -6.42 -22.13
C ALA A 476 -16.94 -7.30 -23.39
N ALA A 477 -17.56 -6.92 -24.50
CA ALA A 477 -17.46 -7.63 -25.78
C ALA A 477 -16.05 -7.67 -26.38
N ASP A 478 -15.13 -6.84 -25.92
CA ASP A 478 -13.74 -6.82 -26.39
C ASP A 478 -12.83 -7.79 -25.62
N LEU A 479 -13.29 -8.29 -24.47
CA LEU A 479 -12.53 -9.22 -23.63
C LEU A 479 -12.68 -10.65 -24.14
N ASP A 480 -11.54 -11.30 -24.37
CA ASP A 480 -11.47 -12.70 -24.74
C ASP A 480 -11.00 -13.59 -23.58
N ARG A 481 -10.95 -14.89 -23.80
CA ARG A 481 -10.54 -15.88 -22.82
C ARG A 481 -9.16 -15.59 -22.21
N TYR A 482 -8.21 -15.14 -23.01
CA TYR A 482 -6.86 -14.87 -22.54
C TYR A 482 -6.79 -13.62 -21.66
N ASP A 483 -7.65 -12.62 -21.88
CA ASP A 483 -7.81 -11.49 -20.97
C ASP A 483 -8.31 -11.96 -19.59
N ILE A 484 -9.19 -12.95 -19.56
CA ILE A 484 -9.75 -13.49 -18.31
C ILE A 484 -8.77 -14.45 -17.62
N GLN A 485 -8.04 -15.28 -18.40
CA GLN A 485 -6.95 -16.09 -17.87
C GLN A 485 -5.83 -15.21 -17.28
N ASP A 486 -5.45 -14.14 -17.98
CA ASP A 486 -4.46 -13.17 -17.53
C ASP A 486 -4.84 -12.50 -16.20
N ARG A 487 -6.15 -12.44 -15.91
CA ARG A 487 -6.66 -11.84 -14.68
C ARG A 487 -6.76 -12.83 -13.52
N PHE A 488 -7.25 -14.02 -13.76
CA PHE A 488 -7.61 -14.99 -12.72
C PHE A 488 -6.79 -16.27 -12.75
N GLY A 489 -6.25 -16.64 -13.91
CA GLY A 489 -5.50 -17.88 -14.10
C GLY A 489 -4.16 -17.87 -13.39
N MET A 490 -3.86 -18.94 -12.65
CA MET A 490 -2.65 -19.02 -11.87
C MET A 490 -2.10 -20.45 -11.79
N PHE A 491 -0.81 -20.55 -11.54
CA PHE A 491 -0.09 -21.80 -11.34
C PHE A 491 -0.41 -22.42 -9.97
N LEU A 492 -0.52 -23.75 -9.93
CA LEU A 492 -0.64 -24.52 -8.68
C LEU A 492 0.07 -25.86 -8.79
N ALA A 493 0.93 -26.17 -7.81
CA ALA A 493 1.50 -27.49 -7.60
C ALA A 493 1.52 -27.83 -6.11
N ILE A 494 1.09 -29.05 -5.76
CA ILE A 494 1.05 -29.51 -4.36
C ILE A 494 1.81 -30.82 -4.23
N ARG A 495 2.74 -30.89 -3.28
CA ARG A 495 3.37 -32.11 -2.83
C ARG A 495 2.70 -32.57 -1.54
N TRP A 496 2.16 -33.78 -1.58
CA TRP A 496 1.56 -34.41 -0.42
C TRP A 496 2.54 -35.43 0.20
N PRO A 497 2.59 -35.60 1.52
CA PRO A 497 3.43 -36.62 2.18
C PRO A 497 3.10 -38.05 1.74
N GLU A 498 1.84 -38.28 1.38
CA GLU A 498 1.34 -39.55 0.86
C GLU A 498 0.64 -39.30 -0.48
N LYS A 499 0.27 -40.35 -1.22
CA LYS A 499 -0.53 -40.26 -2.46
C LYS A 499 -1.96 -39.79 -2.17
N ALA A 500 -2.11 -38.60 -1.60
CA ALA A 500 -3.41 -38.02 -1.24
C ALA A 500 -4.01 -37.15 -2.37
N ALA A 501 -3.25 -36.84 -3.39
CA ALA A 501 -3.62 -35.87 -4.43
C ALA A 501 -4.88 -36.27 -5.23
N GLU A 502 -5.05 -37.55 -5.49
CA GLU A 502 -6.19 -38.07 -6.26
C GLU A 502 -7.53 -37.97 -5.52
N GLN A 503 -7.49 -37.56 -4.24
CA GLN A 503 -8.66 -37.51 -3.39
C GLN A 503 -9.44 -36.19 -3.47
N TYR A 504 -8.83 -35.13 -4.01
CA TYR A 504 -9.37 -33.77 -3.95
C TYR A 504 -9.53 -33.16 -5.35
N ASP A 505 -10.76 -32.77 -5.69
CA ASP A 505 -11.07 -32.07 -6.95
C ASP A 505 -10.78 -30.56 -6.80
N ILE A 506 -9.50 -30.18 -6.76
CA ILE A 506 -9.02 -28.80 -6.68
C ILE A 506 -9.14 -28.15 -8.06
N LYS A 507 -9.95 -27.09 -8.17
CA LYS A 507 -10.18 -26.32 -9.41
C LYS A 507 -9.89 -24.83 -9.24
N ILE A 508 -9.85 -24.36 -8.02
CA ILE A 508 -9.55 -22.97 -7.67
C ILE A 508 -8.52 -22.92 -6.55
N LEU A 509 -7.80 -21.81 -6.45
CA LEU A 509 -6.84 -21.61 -5.36
C LEU A 509 -7.48 -21.78 -3.97
N GLN A 510 -8.72 -21.34 -3.81
CA GLN A 510 -9.45 -21.40 -2.55
C GLN A 510 -9.89 -22.82 -2.13
N ASP A 511 -9.77 -23.82 -3.02
CA ASP A 511 -9.97 -25.25 -2.67
C ASP A 511 -8.75 -25.82 -1.91
N VAL A 512 -7.60 -25.14 -1.88
CA VAL A 512 -6.34 -25.64 -1.31
C VAL A 512 -6.47 -25.91 0.19
N PHE A 513 -6.89 -24.92 0.98
CA PHE A 513 -7.03 -25.16 2.43
C PHE A 513 -8.18 -26.10 2.82
N PRO A 514 -9.34 -26.13 2.17
CA PRO A 514 -10.28 -27.23 2.32
C PRO A 514 -9.63 -28.63 2.15
N ALA A 515 -8.79 -28.80 1.13
CA ALA A 515 -8.07 -30.07 0.89
C ALA A 515 -7.01 -30.34 1.99
N VAL A 516 -6.21 -29.35 2.35
CA VAL A 516 -5.20 -29.46 3.42
C VAL A 516 -5.85 -29.82 4.75
N LEU A 517 -6.90 -29.12 5.15
CA LEU A 517 -7.62 -29.40 6.39
C LEU A 517 -8.25 -30.81 6.37
N SER A 518 -8.88 -31.18 5.25
CA SER A 518 -9.41 -32.53 5.07
C SER A 518 -8.35 -33.61 5.27
N TYR A 519 -7.15 -33.42 4.72
CA TYR A 519 -6.01 -34.31 4.92
C TYR A 519 -5.55 -34.35 6.39
N LEU A 520 -5.36 -33.17 7.02
CA LEU A 520 -4.88 -33.09 8.40
C LEU A 520 -5.87 -33.70 9.42
N TYR A 521 -7.16 -33.51 9.20
CA TYR A 521 -8.19 -34.11 10.04
C TYR A 521 -8.49 -35.57 9.69
N ASP A 522 -7.94 -36.09 8.59
CA ASP A 522 -8.24 -37.43 8.03
C ASP A 522 -9.75 -37.64 7.83
N ASP A 523 -10.41 -36.63 7.24
CA ASP A 523 -11.86 -36.60 7.06
C ASP A 523 -12.23 -35.89 5.75
N LYS A 524 -12.64 -36.70 4.75
CA LYS A 524 -13.01 -36.20 3.42
C LYS A 524 -14.20 -35.23 3.43
N SER A 525 -15.12 -35.40 4.39
CA SER A 525 -16.29 -34.52 4.48
C SER A 525 -15.92 -33.04 4.75
N VAL A 526 -14.73 -32.77 5.30
CA VAL A 526 -14.23 -31.44 5.55
C VAL A 526 -14.00 -30.70 4.23
N PHE A 527 -13.47 -31.38 3.21
CA PHE A 527 -13.25 -30.77 1.89
C PHE A 527 -14.56 -30.26 1.28
N ASP A 528 -15.57 -31.14 1.22
CA ASP A 528 -16.85 -30.80 0.61
C ASP A 528 -17.60 -29.70 1.39
N ALA A 529 -17.51 -29.73 2.71
CA ALA A 529 -18.20 -28.78 3.58
C ALA A 529 -17.57 -27.37 3.55
N LEU A 530 -16.27 -27.26 3.22
CA LEU A 530 -15.55 -25.98 3.19
C LEU A 530 -15.37 -25.41 1.78
N ARG A 531 -15.76 -26.12 0.73
CA ARG A 531 -15.64 -25.63 -0.65
C ARG A 531 -16.49 -24.39 -0.87
N LEU A 532 -15.91 -23.42 -1.56
CA LEU A 532 -16.59 -22.19 -1.97
C LEU A 532 -17.27 -22.39 -3.33
N LYS A 533 -18.34 -21.63 -3.59
CA LYS A 533 -18.84 -21.48 -4.97
C LYS A 533 -17.74 -20.90 -5.85
N ARG A 534 -17.47 -21.52 -6.98
CA ARG A 534 -16.39 -21.20 -7.91
C ARG A 534 -16.75 -20.05 -8.85
N ILE A 535 -17.12 -18.89 -8.30
CA ILE A 535 -17.50 -17.70 -9.06
C ILE A 535 -16.50 -16.60 -8.77
N THR A 536 -15.83 -16.09 -9.82
CA THR A 536 -14.93 -14.93 -9.69
C THR A 536 -15.72 -13.65 -9.47
N LYS A 537 -15.12 -12.67 -8.79
CA LYS A 537 -15.76 -11.40 -8.48
C LYS A 537 -14.73 -10.27 -8.63
N ASP A 538 -14.60 -9.77 -9.84
CA ASP A 538 -13.79 -8.56 -10.12
C ASP A 538 -14.46 -7.74 -11.23
N ASN A 539 -15.71 -7.37 -11.04
CA ASN A 539 -16.54 -6.72 -12.02
C ASN A 539 -15.99 -5.39 -12.54
N HIS A 540 -15.10 -4.73 -11.79
CA HIS A 540 -14.59 -3.42 -12.17
C HIS A 540 -13.56 -3.50 -13.32
N ARG A 541 -12.66 -4.51 -13.30
CA ARG A 541 -11.59 -4.66 -14.30
C ARG A 541 -11.99 -5.53 -15.47
N THR A 542 -12.86 -6.49 -15.23
CA THR A 542 -13.39 -7.40 -16.24
C THR A 542 -14.69 -6.91 -16.86
N LEU A 543 -15.13 -5.68 -16.57
CA LEU A 543 -16.32 -5.05 -17.13
C LEU A 543 -17.58 -5.91 -17.03
N GLY A 544 -17.69 -6.71 -15.96
CA GLY A 544 -18.80 -7.61 -15.72
C GLY A 544 -18.61 -9.04 -16.26
N VAL A 545 -17.55 -9.32 -17.02
CA VAL A 545 -17.20 -10.69 -17.39
C VAL A 545 -16.69 -11.44 -16.15
N TYR A 546 -17.19 -12.65 -15.92
CA TYR A 546 -16.81 -13.47 -14.78
C TYR A 546 -16.68 -14.94 -15.18
N VAL A 547 -16.16 -15.75 -14.29
CA VAL A 547 -16.03 -17.20 -14.45
C VAL A 547 -16.84 -17.90 -13.37
N GLU A 548 -17.69 -18.86 -13.77
CA GLU A 548 -18.42 -19.74 -12.87
C GLU A 548 -18.14 -21.18 -13.24
N ASP A 549 -17.67 -21.98 -12.30
CA ASP A 549 -17.29 -23.39 -12.50
C ASP A 549 -16.40 -23.63 -13.74
N GLY A 550 -15.48 -22.72 -14.01
CA GLY A 550 -14.55 -22.80 -15.13
C GLY A 550 -15.15 -22.36 -16.49
N ILE A 551 -16.38 -21.88 -16.52
CA ILE A 551 -17.05 -21.34 -17.72
C ILE A 551 -17.04 -19.83 -17.65
N ILE A 552 -16.72 -19.18 -18.78
CA ILE A 552 -16.74 -17.73 -18.93
C ILE A 552 -18.18 -17.26 -19.17
N HIS A 553 -18.59 -16.21 -18.47
CA HIS A 553 -19.86 -15.54 -18.63
C HIS A 553 -19.64 -14.09 -19.08
N GLY A 554 -20.13 -13.76 -20.27
CA GLY A 554 -19.90 -12.50 -20.97
C GLY A 554 -18.60 -12.48 -21.77
N GLY A 555 -18.35 -11.36 -22.45
CA GLY A 555 -17.18 -11.22 -23.32
C GLY A 555 -17.32 -11.91 -24.68
N LYS A 556 -16.18 -12.07 -25.39
CA LYS A 556 -16.12 -12.74 -26.70
C LYS A 556 -16.37 -14.24 -26.60
N ASP A 557 -15.93 -14.84 -25.51
CA ASP A 557 -15.92 -16.29 -25.32
C ASP A 557 -17.00 -16.73 -24.30
N ASP A 558 -18.12 -16.02 -24.29
CA ASP A 558 -19.27 -16.34 -23.44
C ASP A 558 -19.70 -17.81 -23.61
N GLY A 559 -19.91 -18.53 -22.52
CA GLY A 559 -20.27 -19.93 -22.49
C GLY A 559 -19.13 -20.92 -22.75
N GLN A 560 -17.90 -20.46 -23.01
CA GLN A 560 -16.72 -21.31 -23.23
C GLN A 560 -15.96 -21.60 -21.95
N LYS A 561 -15.17 -22.68 -21.96
CA LYS A 561 -14.23 -23.00 -20.88
C LYS A 561 -13.15 -21.93 -20.77
N LEU A 562 -12.77 -21.57 -19.53
CA LEU A 562 -11.66 -20.66 -19.29
C LEU A 562 -10.33 -21.24 -19.78
N PHE A 563 -10.10 -22.53 -19.55
CA PHE A 563 -8.91 -23.27 -20.00
C PHE A 563 -9.33 -24.42 -20.92
N ILE A 564 -8.54 -24.64 -21.96
CA ILE A 564 -8.76 -25.69 -22.94
C ILE A 564 -7.62 -26.70 -23.06
N LEU A 565 -6.40 -26.34 -22.59
CA LEU A 565 -5.26 -27.26 -22.54
C LEU A 565 -5.41 -28.17 -21.31
N GLU A 566 -5.58 -29.45 -21.52
CA GLU A 566 -5.67 -30.49 -20.51
C GLU A 566 -4.30 -30.93 -19.98
#